data_f656463a6625a03c0bf7c7dc9c8c722c
#
_entry.id   f656463a6625a03c0bf7c7dc9c8c722c
#
_cell.length_a   1.000
_cell.length_b   1.000
_cell.length_c   1.000
_cell.angle_alpha   90.00
_cell.angle_beta   90.00
_cell.angle_gamma   90.00
#
_symmetry.space_group_name_H-M   'P 1'
#
loop_
_entity.id
_entity.type
_entity.pdbx_description
1 polymer ?
#
loop_
_entity_poly.entity_id
_entity_poly.type
_entity_poly.pdbx_seq_one_letter_code
_entity_poly.pdbx_strand_id
1 'polypeptide(L)'
;PEVHNGVVSGEAWWIDHYGNVQTNVSPDDLASIGLRPGSHVTLRAGARLHQVRWVEAYGDVDEREPLLHVDSSGLMALAVRNGRADEELGISEGMSVSFAGVKEE
;
A
#
# COMPACT_ATOMS: atom_id res chain seq x y z
N PRO A 1 1.47 13.86 -0.91
CA PRO A 1 0.52 13.07 -1.72
C PRO A 1 -0.58 13.94 -2.30
N GLU A 2 -1.15 13.51 -3.39
CA GLU A 2 -2.27 14.19 -4.04
C GLU A 2 -3.50 13.29 -4.00
N VAL A 3 -4.66 13.92 -3.77
CA VAL A 3 -5.95 13.22 -3.80
C VAL A 3 -6.77 13.80 -4.94
N HIS A 4 -7.19 12.92 -5.88
CA HIS A 4 -7.95 13.36 -7.04
C HIS A 4 -8.84 12.22 -7.55
N ASN A 5 -10.14 12.49 -7.68
CA ASN A 5 -11.12 11.54 -8.22
C ASN A 5 -11.09 10.15 -7.56
N GLY A 6 -10.99 10.12 -6.23
CA GLY A 6 -10.97 8.85 -5.50
C GLY A 6 -9.66 8.10 -5.55
N VAL A 7 -8.58 8.76 -5.95
CA VAL A 7 -7.24 8.17 -6.03
C VAL A 7 -6.30 9.01 -5.18
N VAL A 8 -5.52 8.34 -4.32
CA VAL A 8 -4.43 8.98 -3.58
C VAL A 8 -3.12 8.60 -4.26
N SER A 9 -2.38 9.60 -4.72
CA SER A 9 -1.09 9.39 -5.38
C SER A 9 0.03 9.83 -4.45
N GLY A 10 1.08 9.03 -4.41
CA GLY A 10 2.27 9.32 -3.62
C GLY A 10 3.46 8.61 -4.24
N GLU A 11 4.44 8.34 -3.41
CA GLU A 11 5.63 7.64 -3.88
C GLU A 11 6.21 6.71 -2.81
N ALA A 12 6.97 5.73 -3.27
CA ALA A 12 7.71 4.81 -2.42
C ALA A 12 8.94 5.54 -1.90
N TRP A 13 8.91 5.96 -0.64
CA TRP A 13 9.98 6.75 -0.04
C TRP A 13 11.17 5.93 0.38
N TRP A 14 10.93 4.75 0.90
CA TRP A 14 12.00 3.96 1.48
C TRP A 14 11.66 2.47 1.45
N ILE A 15 12.66 1.67 1.13
CA ILE A 15 12.55 0.21 1.16
C ILE A 15 13.51 -0.28 2.23
N ASP A 16 13.00 -1.00 3.23
CA ASP A 16 13.82 -1.46 4.32
C ASP A 16 14.57 -2.75 3.96
N HIS A 17 15.39 -3.22 4.88
CA HIS A 17 16.21 -4.42 4.69
C HIS A 17 15.38 -5.66 4.36
N TYR A 18 14.14 -5.71 4.83
CA TYR A 18 13.24 -6.85 4.63
C TYR A 18 12.36 -6.72 3.39
N GLY A 19 12.52 -5.64 2.64
CA GLY A 19 11.72 -5.40 1.44
C GLY A 19 10.37 -4.75 1.69
N ASN A 20 10.11 -4.26 2.89
CA ASN A 20 8.91 -3.48 3.18
C ASN A 20 9.05 -2.10 2.55
N VAL A 21 7.96 -1.59 1.97
CA VAL A 21 7.96 -0.33 1.24
C VAL A 21 7.20 0.71 2.05
N GLN A 22 7.90 1.72 2.54
CA GLN A 22 7.27 2.88 3.17
C GLN A 22 6.89 3.89 2.10
N THR A 23 5.67 4.40 2.17
CA THR A 23 5.21 5.46 1.27
C THR A 23 5.11 6.79 2.01
N ASN A 24 4.87 7.87 1.26
CA ASN A 24 4.57 9.17 1.86
C ASN A 24 3.07 9.40 2.06
N VAL A 25 2.27 8.36 1.97
CA VAL A 25 0.81 8.43 2.11
C VAL A 25 0.43 8.15 3.56
N SER A 26 -0.43 8.97 4.14
CA SER A 26 -0.90 8.79 5.51
C SER A 26 -2.24 8.04 5.55
N PRO A 27 -2.61 7.46 6.72
CA PRO A 27 -3.94 6.90 6.87
C PRO A 27 -5.05 7.92 6.61
N ASP A 28 -4.84 9.18 6.98
CA ASP A 28 -5.83 10.24 6.73
C ASP A 28 -6.04 10.49 5.25
N ASP A 29 -4.98 10.39 4.44
CA ASP A 29 -5.10 10.50 3.00
C ASP A 29 -6.02 9.42 2.45
N LEU A 30 -5.86 8.18 2.92
CA LEU A 30 -6.71 7.07 2.48
C LEU A 30 -8.14 7.23 3.01
N ALA A 31 -8.29 7.72 4.23
CA ALA A 31 -9.62 7.97 4.80
C ALA A 31 -10.40 8.99 3.97
N SER A 32 -9.71 9.96 3.38
CA SER A 32 -10.35 11.00 2.57
C SER A 32 -11.02 10.44 1.32
N ILE A 33 -10.66 9.24 0.87
CA ILE A 33 -11.32 8.57 -0.25
C ILE A 33 -12.15 7.37 0.21
N GLY A 34 -12.45 7.29 1.52
CA GLY A 34 -13.35 6.28 2.07
C GLY A 34 -12.70 4.95 2.44
N LEU A 35 -11.37 4.88 2.43
CA LEU A 35 -10.67 3.66 2.82
C LEU A 35 -10.39 3.66 4.33
N ARG A 36 -10.38 2.48 4.92
CA ARG A 36 -10.18 2.28 6.36
C ARG A 36 -9.57 0.90 6.61
N PRO A 37 -9.09 0.61 7.83
CA PRO A 37 -8.62 -0.74 8.15
C PRO A 37 -9.67 -1.78 7.79
N GLY A 38 -9.24 -2.83 7.09
CA GLY A 38 -10.11 -3.87 6.55
C GLY A 38 -10.46 -3.67 5.08
N SER A 39 -10.28 -2.48 4.53
CA SER A 39 -10.60 -2.21 3.13
C SER A 39 -9.69 -2.98 2.18
N HIS A 40 -10.27 -3.44 1.09
CA HIS A 40 -9.51 -3.89 -0.07
C HIS A 40 -9.14 -2.67 -0.90
N VAL A 41 -7.90 -2.62 -1.33
CA VAL A 41 -7.32 -1.44 -1.98
C VAL A 41 -6.67 -1.85 -3.29
N THR A 42 -6.93 -1.11 -4.34
CA THR A 42 -6.20 -1.26 -5.60
C THR A 42 -4.95 -0.39 -5.53
N LEU A 43 -3.79 -1.04 -5.59
CA LEU A 43 -2.49 -0.38 -5.65
C LEU A 43 -2.01 -0.36 -7.09
N ARG A 44 -1.62 0.82 -7.56
CA ARG A 44 -0.89 0.95 -8.82
C ARG A 44 0.56 1.27 -8.49
N ALA A 45 1.48 0.47 -9.02
CA ALA A 45 2.92 0.69 -8.90
C ALA A 45 3.50 0.70 -10.31
N GLY A 46 3.81 1.88 -10.82
CA GLY A 46 4.17 2.04 -12.24
C GLY A 46 3.00 1.60 -13.11
N ALA A 47 3.24 0.63 -14.01
CA ALA A 47 2.21 0.09 -14.90
C ALA A 47 1.46 -1.11 -14.32
N ARG A 48 1.84 -1.56 -13.11
CA ARG A 48 1.26 -2.75 -12.49
C ARG A 48 0.15 -2.40 -11.54
N LEU A 49 -0.90 -3.22 -11.54
CA LEU A 49 -2.01 -3.11 -10.59
C LEU A 49 -2.00 -4.35 -9.68
N HIS A 50 -2.20 -4.10 -8.39
CA HIS A 50 -2.28 -5.15 -7.39
C HIS A 50 -3.48 -4.92 -6.49
N GLN A 51 -4.04 -6.01 -5.96
CA GLN A 51 -5.04 -5.95 -4.91
C GLN A 51 -4.34 -6.19 -3.59
N VAL A 52 -4.48 -5.26 -2.64
CA VAL A 52 -3.92 -5.40 -1.30
C VAL A 52 -5.02 -5.13 -0.28
N ARG A 53 -4.84 -5.62 0.93
CA ARG A 53 -5.79 -5.34 2.00
C ARG A 53 -5.12 -4.52 3.09
N TRP A 54 -5.79 -3.48 3.55
CA TRP A 54 -5.34 -2.69 4.69
C TRP A 54 -5.62 -3.50 5.96
N VAL A 55 -4.56 -3.96 6.63
CA VAL A 55 -4.67 -4.79 7.83
C VAL A 55 -3.94 -4.13 8.99
N GLU A 56 -4.27 -4.55 10.19
CA GLU A 56 -3.61 -4.06 11.40
C GLU A 56 -2.51 -5.00 11.89
N ALA A 57 -2.51 -6.24 11.41
CA ALA A 57 -1.49 -7.22 11.78
C ALA A 57 -1.16 -8.13 10.59
N TYR A 58 0.09 -8.58 10.51
CA TYR A 58 0.55 -9.47 9.45
C TYR A 58 -0.21 -10.81 9.44
N GLY A 59 -0.66 -11.28 10.61
CA GLY A 59 -1.39 -12.53 10.71
C GLY A 59 -2.79 -12.50 10.08
N ASP A 60 -3.26 -11.31 9.69
CA ASP A 60 -4.58 -11.15 9.07
C ASP A 60 -4.59 -11.52 7.58
N VAL A 61 -3.43 -11.81 7.00
CA VAL A 61 -3.31 -12.22 5.60
C VAL A 61 -2.61 -13.57 5.51
N ASP A 62 -2.81 -14.24 4.39
CA ASP A 62 -2.13 -15.49 4.10
C ASP A 62 -0.66 -15.25 3.78
N GLU A 63 0.13 -16.33 3.88
CA GLU A 63 1.54 -16.28 3.53
C GLU A 63 1.70 -15.87 2.06
N ARG A 64 2.65 -14.97 1.79
CA ARG A 64 2.96 -14.41 0.48
C ARG A 64 1.88 -13.49 -0.09
N GLU A 65 0.85 -13.21 0.69
CA GLU A 65 -0.17 -12.23 0.30
C GLU A 65 0.30 -10.82 0.63
N PRO A 66 0.21 -9.87 -0.33
CA PRO A 66 0.59 -8.49 -0.04
C PRO A 66 -0.42 -7.82 0.89
N LEU A 67 0.09 -6.95 1.74
CA LEU A 67 -0.73 -6.19 2.68
C LEU A 67 -0.30 -4.73 2.75
N LEU A 68 -1.23 -3.91 3.20
CA LEU A 68 -1.02 -2.50 3.46
C LEU A 68 -1.27 -2.27 4.95
N HIS A 69 -0.38 -1.55 5.62
CA HIS A 69 -0.52 -1.27 7.04
C HIS A 69 0.11 0.07 7.40
N VAL A 70 -0.19 0.55 8.60
CA VAL A 70 0.45 1.77 9.13
C VAL A 70 1.74 1.36 9.83
N ASP A 71 2.86 1.94 9.43
CA ASP A 71 4.15 1.65 10.04
C ASP A 71 4.40 2.49 11.30
N SER A 72 5.58 2.32 11.90
CA SER A 72 5.94 3.03 13.13
C SER A 72 6.08 4.53 12.95
N SER A 73 6.22 5.00 11.73
CA SER A 73 6.26 6.44 11.41
C SER A 73 4.87 7.03 11.19
N GLY A 74 3.82 6.22 11.24
CA GLY A 74 2.46 6.67 11.00
C GLY A 74 2.11 6.80 9.52
N LEU A 75 2.91 6.21 8.64
CA LEU A 75 2.67 6.25 7.20
C LEU A 75 2.27 4.86 6.69
N MET A 76 1.58 4.85 5.55
CA MET A 76 1.18 3.59 4.94
C MET A 76 2.40 2.87 4.37
N ALA A 77 2.49 1.60 4.62
CA ALA A 77 3.56 0.75 4.14
C ALA A 77 3.02 -0.52 3.53
N LEU A 78 3.75 -1.06 2.57
CA LEU A 78 3.42 -2.31 1.90
C LEU A 78 4.37 -3.39 2.38
N ALA A 79 3.83 -4.56 2.64
CA ALA A 79 4.60 -5.72 3.08
C ALA A 79 4.04 -6.97 2.43
N VAL A 80 4.85 -8.03 2.43
CA VAL A 80 4.40 -9.36 2.03
C VAL A 80 4.80 -10.32 3.14
N ARG A 81 3.84 -11.05 3.67
CA ARG A 81 4.10 -12.00 4.73
C ARG A 81 5.03 -13.10 4.21
N ASN A 82 6.19 -13.25 4.87
CA ASN A 82 7.25 -14.19 4.48
C ASN A 82 7.77 -13.97 3.05
N GLY A 83 7.82 -12.70 2.61
CA GLY A 83 8.35 -12.32 1.30
C GLY A 83 8.85 -10.89 1.31
N ARG A 84 9.17 -10.38 0.13
CA ARG A 84 9.64 -9.01 -0.06
C ARG A 84 8.63 -8.25 -0.92
N ALA A 85 8.03 -7.21 -0.35
CA ALA A 85 7.04 -6.40 -1.08
C ALA A 85 7.65 -5.69 -2.28
N ASP A 86 8.89 -5.17 -2.14
CA ASP A 86 9.55 -4.47 -3.24
C ASP A 86 9.68 -5.35 -4.48
N GLU A 87 10.06 -6.61 -4.29
CA GLU A 87 10.22 -7.55 -5.39
C GLU A 87 8.88 -8.04 -5.94
N GLU A 88 7.99 -8.45 -5.05
CA GLU A 88 6.72 -9.05 -5.48
C GLU A 88 5.77 -8.03 -6.11
N LEU A 89 5.83 -6.77 -5.67
CA LEU A 89 5.00 -5.72 -6.22
C LEU A 89 5.69 -4.90 -7.32
N GLY A 90 6.99 -5.13 -7.52
CA GLY A 90 7.75 -4.43 -8.54
C GLY A 90 7.99 -2.96 -8.22
N ILE A 91 8.31 -2.66 -6.96
CA ILE A 91 8.48 -1.28 -6.49
C ILE A 91 9.94 -0.98 -6.21
N SER A 92 10.39 0.18 -6.68
CA SER A 92 11.72 0.73 -6.38
C SER A 92 11.55 2.05 -5.63
N GLU A 93 12.58 2.46 -4.89
CA GLU A 93 12.56 3.75 -4.20
C GLU A 93 12.36 4.90 -5.19
N GLY A 94 11.50 5.84 -4.81
CA GLY A 94 11.17 6.99 -5.64
C GLY A 94 10.07 6.72 -6.66
N MET A 95 9.64 5.46 -6.80
CA MET A 95 8.60 5.11 -7.77
C MET A 95 7.25 5.69 -7.34
N SER A 96 6.47 6.15 -8.30
CA SER A 96 5.10 6.60 -8.05
C SER A 96 4.21 5.41 -7.69
N VAL A 97 3.40 5.58 -6.65
CA VAL A 97 2.39 4.61 -6.27
C VAL A 97 1.06 5.33 -6.07
N SER A 98 -0.04 4.64 -6.31
CA SER A 98 -1.35 5.21 -6.04
C SER A 98 -2.29 4.17 -5.46
N PHE A 99 -3.27 4.64 -4.72
CA PHE A 99 -4.23 3.81 -4.01
C PHE A 99 -5.64 4.24 -4.34
N ALA A 100 -6.51 3.29 -4.59
CA ALA A 100 -7.93 3.54 -4.83
C ALA A 100 -8.74 2.40 -4.23
N GLY A 101 -10.04 2.64 -4.04
CA GLY A 101 -10.94 1.58 -3.65
C GLY A 101 -11.11 0.55 -4.75
N VAL A 102 -11.50 -0.66 -4.38
CA VAL A 102 -11.82 -1.70 -5.35
C VAL A 102 -13.21 -1.40 -5.90
N LYS A 103 -13.32 -1.38 -7.24
CA LYS A 103 -14.62 -1.20 -7.87
C LYS A 103 -15.46 -2.45 -7.70
N GLU A 104 -16.67 -2.24 -7.20
CA GLU A 104 -17.69 -3.27 -7.17
C GLU A 104 -18.63 -3.03 -8.34
N GLU A 105 -19.00 -4.10 -9.00
CA GLU A 105 -19.98 -4.04 -10.09
C GLU A 105 -21.36 -4.47 -9.60
#